data_ea12937dd134c2fd3cdd26072187d600
#
_entry.id   ea12937dd134c2fd3cdd26072187d600
#
_cell.length_a   1.000
_cell.length_b   1.000
_cell.length_c   1.000
_cell.angle_alpha   90.00
_cell.angle_beta   90.00
_cell.angle_gamma   90.00
#
_symmetry.space_group_name_H-M   'P 1'
#
loop_
_entity.id
_entity.type
_entity.pdbx_description
1 polymer ?
#
loop_
_entity_poly.entity_id
_entity_poly.type
_entity_poly.pdbx_seq_one_letter_code
_entity_poly.pdbx_strand_id
1 'polypeptide(L)'
;MNKFSQSRAKYKPKIINYLLTAEAPPMESSGRFFYYENMSKGDSLFLEIMKVLYFGDNPNLSYIRQNKNKILKQFQKDGFYLEDSVEFPIEGTSRQKIKQIKEQLPHLKNKINKLAKENTKIILISATVFKACYEELIKEGLKIINRESIAFPGSGGQKRFKKTFSALLKEHGFNIKLTH
;
A
#
# COMPACT_ATOMS: atom_id res chain seq x y z
N MET A 1 12.98 3.92 -16.87
CA MET A 1 12.08 3.95 -15.69
C MET A 1 10.67 3.96 -16.23
N ASN A 2 9.82 3.01 -15.86
CA ASN A 2 8.45 2.97 -16.34
C ASN A 2 7.58 4.05 -15.67
N LYS A 3 6.39 4.31 -16.20
CA LYS A 3 5.46 5.35 -15.76
C LYS A 3 5.04 5.19 -14.29
N PHE A 4 4.87 3.95 -13.81
CA PHE A 4 4.54 3.67 -12.41
C PHE A 4 5.69 4.07 -11.47
N SER A 5 6.92 3.69 -11.81
CA SER A 5 8.10 4.04 -11.02
C SER A 5 8.33 5.54 -10.95
N GLN A 6 8.09 6.28 -12.05
CA GLN A 6 8.20 7.75 -12.06
C GLN A 6 7.16 8.39 -11.13
N SER A 7 5.88 7.97 -11.24
CA SER A 7 4.80 8.51 -10.41
C SER A 7 5.01 8.19 -8.93
N ARG A 8 5.49 7.00 -8.61
CA ARG A 8 5.83 6.57 -7.26
C ARG A 8 6.99 7.39 -6.69
N ALA A 9 8.06 7.59 -7.46
CA ALA A 9 9.24 8.32 -7.03
C ALA A 9 8.93 9.78 -6.61
N LYS A 10 7.95 10.43 -7.25
CA LYS A 10 7.50 11.78 -6.91
C LYS A 10 7.05 11.92 -5.46
N TYR A 11 6.49 10.86 -4.88
CA TYR A 11 5.94 10.83 -3.53
C TYR A 11 6.73 9.99 -2.55
N LYS A 12 8.01 9.68 -2.86
CA LYS A 12 8.87 8.96 -1.95
C LYS A 12 9.30 9.86 -0.78
N PRO A 13 9.06 9.47 0.48
CA PRO A 13 9.54 10.21 1.65
C PRO A 13 11.07 10.19 1.74
N LYS A 14 11.65 11.19 2.39
CA LYS A 14 13.07 11.12 2.80
C LYS A 14 13.32 10.01 3.80
N ILE A 15 12.40 9.83 4.75
CA ILE A 15 12.40 8.74 5.74
C ILE A 15 11.07 8.01 5.62
N ILE A 16 11.13 6.71 5.37
CA ILE A 16 9.95 5.84 5.30
C ILE A 16 9.70 5.27 6.69
N ASN A 17 8.64 5.73 7.35
CA ASN A 17 8.19 5.21 8.64
C ASN A 17 7.29 3.98 8.48
N TYR A 18 6.45 3.99 7.45
CA TYR A 18 5.49 2.93 7.12
C TYR A 18 5.61 2.57 5.64
N LEU A 19 6.11 1.38 5.37
CA LEU A 19 6.20 0.82 4.02
C LEU A 19 5.03 -0.14 3.80
N LEU A 20 4.07 0.28 2.98
CA LEU A 20 2.95 -0.56 2.58
C LEU A 20 3.36 -1.38 1.37
N THR A 21 3.19 -2.70 1.43
CA THR A 21 3.47 -3.60 0.30
C THR A 21 2.17 -4.14 -0.26
N ALA A 22 1.81 -3.68 -1.46
CA ALA A 22 0.62 -4.10 -2.20
C ALA A 22 0.93 -5.22 -3.20
N GLU A 23 -0.09 -5.72 -3.88
CA GLU A 23 0.03 -6.91 -4.75
C GLU A 23 0.86 -6.62 -6.00
N ALA A 24 0.35 -5.77 -6.87
CA ALA A 24 0.91 -5.46 -8.19
C ALA A 24 0.36 -4.13 -8.71
N PRO A 25 1.04 -3.45 -9.62
CA PRO A 25 0.44 -2.34 -10.33
C PRO A 25 -0.70 -2.85 -11.22
N PRO A 26 -1.70 -2.02 -11.53
CA PRO A 26 -2.76 -2.37 -12.46
C PRO A 26 -2.23 -2.42 -13.90
N MET A 27 -3.04 -2.95 -14.83
CA MET A 27 -2.73 -2.83 -16.26
C MET A 27 -2.55 -1.35 -16.64
N GLU A 28 -1.50 -1.03 -17.37
CA GLU A 28 -1.17 0.35 -17.74
C GLU A 28 -2.30 1.04 -18.53
N SER A 29 -2.96 0.28 -19.40
CA SER A 29 -4.14 0.73 -20.17
C SER A 29 -5.34 1.12 -19.32
N SER A 30 -5.40 0.67 -18.05
CA SER A 30 -6.48 1.01 -17.14
C SER A 30 -6.48 2.47 -16.67
N GLY A 31 -5.36 3.17 -16.80
CA GLY A 31 -5.15 4.51 -16.25
C GLY A 31 -5.21 4.58 -14.73
N ARG A 32 -5.19 3.42 -14.03
CA ARG A 32 -5.32 3.32 -12.57
C ARG A 32 -3.95 3.10 -11.97
N PHE A 33 -3.65 3.83 -10.95
CA PHE A 33 -2.48 3.58 -10.11
C PHE A 33 -2.58 4.41 -8.83
N PHE A 34 -2.12 3.88 -7.72
CA PHE A 34 -2.17 4.54 -6.42
C PHE A 34 -1.65 5.98 -6.49
N TYR A 35 -0.54 6.22 -7.18
CA TYR A 35 0.14 7.51 -7.27
C TYR A 35 -0.29 8.40 -8.45
N TYR A 36 -1.22 7.97 -9.31
CA TYR A 36 -1.74 8.84 -10.36
C TYR A 36 -2.66 9.90 -9.77
N GLU A 37 -2.40 11.16 -10.10
CA GLU A 37 -3.13 12.30 -9.54
C GLU A 37 -4.52 12.45 -10.13
N ASN A 38 -4.64 12.23 -11.42
CA ASN A 38 -5.89 12.40 -12.17
C ASN A 38 -6.62 11.06 -12.31
N MET A 39 -7.52 10.79 -11.37
CA MET A 39 -8.35 9.59 -11.39
C MET A 39 -9.78 9.91 -10.98
N SER A 40 -10.74 9.38 -11.74
CA SER A 40 -12.17 9.56 -11.46
C SER A 40 -12.81 8.36 -10.76
N LYS A 41 -12.23 7.15 -10.91
CA LYS A 41 -12.75 5.90 -10.36
C LYS A 41 -11.66 4.80 -10.33
N GLY A 42 -11.96 3.70 -9.66
CA GLY A 42 -11.07 2.53 -9.64
C GLY A 42 -9.84 2.68 -8.73
N ASP A 43 -9.92 3.54 -7.73
CA ASP A 43 -8.87 3.92 -6.80
C ASP A 43 -9.13 3.43 -5.36
N SER A 44 -9.78 2.28 -5.22
CA SER A 44 -10.23 1.75 -3.92
C SER A 44 -9.12 1.69 -2.89
N LEU A 45 -7.93 1.20 -3.25
CA LEU A 45 -6.81 1.11 -2.32
C LEU A 45 -6.40 2.49 -1.81
N PHE A 46 -6.29 3.48 -2.70
CA PHE A 46 -6.00 4.85 -2.31
C PHE A 46 -7.08 5.40 -1.38
N LEU A 47 -8.34 5.34 -1.79
CA LEU A 47 -9.46 5.89 -1.02
C LEU A 47 -9.56 5.27 0.38
N GLU A 48 -9.47 3.96 0.50
CA GLU A 48 -9.63 3.29 1.80
C GLU A 48 -8.43 3.55 2.74
N ILE A 49 -7.21 3.64 2.22
CA ILE A 49 -6.06 4.09 3.01
C ILE A 49 -6.28 5.53 3.49
N MET A 50 -6.68 6.45 2.60
CA MET A 50 -6.85 7.86 2.97
C MET A 50 -8.02 8.07 3.94
N LYS A 51 -9.10 7.30 3.82
CA LYS A 51 -10.18 7.29 4.82
C LYS A 51 -9.66 6.92 6.21
N VAL A 52 -8.83 5.88 6.31
CA VAL A 52 -8.26 5.48 7.61
C VAL A 52 -7.32 6.54 8.16
N LEU A 53 -6.48 7.13 7.31
CA LEU A 53 -5.46 8.06 7.78
C LEU A 53 -6.00 9.46 8.09
N TYR A 54 -6.95 9.97 7.26
CA TYR A 54 -7.28 11.40 7.25
C TYR A 54 -8.76 11.74 7.26
N PHE A 55 -9.67 10.92 6.71
CA PHE A 55 -11.03 11.37 6.40
C PHE A 55 -12.16 10.65 7.14
N GLY A 56 -11.88 9.54 7.82
CA GLY A 56 -12.90 8.79 8.54
C GLY A 56 -13.93 8.07 7.65
N ASP A 57 -15.18 7.94 8.13
CA ASP A 57 -16.17 7.02 7.56
C ASP A 57 -16.93 7.56 6.35
N ASN A 58 -17.28 8.83 6.37
CA ASN A 58 -18.18 9.46 5.40
C ASN A 58 -17.51 10.63 4.67
N PRO A 59 -16.37 10.41 4.00
CA PRO A 59 -15.67 11.50 3.34
C PRO A 59 -16.34 11.91 2.03
N ASN A 60 -16.14 13.15 1.65
CA ASN A 60 -16.46 13.60 0.29
C ASN A 60 -15.43 13.02 -0.70
N LEU A 61 -15.82 11.95 -1.41
CA LEU A 61 -14.95 11.27 -2.37
C LEU A 61 -14.50 12.15 -3.53
N SER A 62 -15.38 13.08 -3.97
CA SER A 62 -15.04 14.03 -5.02
C SER A 62 -13.92 14.97 -4.56
N TYR A 63 -14.03 15.48 -3.35
CA TYR A 63 -12.97 16.30 -2.74
C TYR A 63 -11.63 15.56 -2.65
N ILE A 64 -11.65 14.29 -2.19
CA ILE A 64 -10.43 13.48 -2.08
C ILE A 64 -9.77 13.31 -3.44
N ARG A 65 -10.53 13.02 -4.49
CA ARG A 65 -10.00 12.83 -5.85
C ARG A 65 -9.47 14.13 -6.45
N GLN A 66 -10.18 15.23 -6.27
CA GLN A 66 -9.74 16.55 -6.75
C GLN A 66 -8.47 17.06 -6.06
N ASN A 67 -8.25 16.68 -4.82
CA ASN A 67 -7.08 17.08 -4.03
C ASN A 67 -6.04 15.97 -3.88
N LYS A 68 -6.07 14.94 -4.72
CA LYS A 68 -5.24 13.75 -4.59
C LYS A 68 -3.74 14.06 -4.50
N ASN A 69 -3.24 15.03 -5.27
CA ASN A 69 -1.85 15.47 -5.23
C ASN A 69 -1.44 16.02 -3.86
N LYS A 70 -2.31 16.82 -3.21
CA LYS A 70 -2.08 17.37 -1.87
C LYS A 70 -2.10 16.26 -0.81
N ILE A 71 -3.05 15.33 -0.95
CA ILE A 71 -3.19 14.20 -0.03
C ILE A 71 -2.00 13.25 -0.15
N LEU A 72 -1.50 12.97 -1.35
CA LEU A 72 -0.29 12.18 -1.56
C LEU A 72 0.96 12.87 -0.98
N LYS A 73 1.05 14.21 -1.03
CA LYS A 73 2.11 14.96 -0.34
C LYS A 73 1.99 14.85 1.18
N GLN A 74 0.77 14.84 1.74
CA GLN A 74 0.58 14.61 3.17
C GLN A 74 0.98 13.19 3.57
N PHE A 75 0.60 12.18 2.78
CA PHE A 75 1.01 10.79 2.93
C PHE A 75 2.54 10.64 2.94
N GLN A 76 3.22 11.30 2.00
CA GLN A 76 4.68 11.41 1.94
C GLN A 76 5.26 12.08 3.20
N LYS A 77 4.70 13.21 3.64
CA LYS A 77 5.15 13.96 4.83
C LYS A 77 5.03 13.14 6.10
N ASP A 78 3.99 12.33 6.23
CA ASP A 78 3.77 11.43 7.37
C ASP A 78 4.67 10.16 7.32
N GLY A 79 5.50 10.04 6.30
CA GLY A 79 6.45 8.95 6.16
C GLY A 79 5.86 7.65 5.62
N PHE A 80 4.69 7.69 5.01
CA PHE A 80 4.10 6.55 4.32
C PHE A 80 4.63 6.41 2.90
N TYR A 81 4.86 5.18 2.50
CA TYR A 81 5.21 4.83 1.13
C TYR A 81 4.57 3.50 0.75
N LEU A 82 4.00 3.42 -0.45
CA LEU A 82 3.43 2.19 -0.97
C LEU A 82 4.28 1.65 -2.11
N GLU A 83 4.65 0.38 -2.01
CA GLU A 83 5.38 -0.36 -3.03
C GLU A 83 4.58 -1.59 -3.44
N ASP A 84 4.68 -1.97 -4.71
CA ASP A 84 4.08 -3.21 -5.20
C ASP A 84 5.06 -4.38 -5.02
N SER A 85 4.54 -5.57 -4.71
CA SER A 85 5.35 -6.77 -4.54
C SER A 85 5.99 -7.26 -5.85
N VAL A 86 5.39 -6.90 -6.98
CA VAL A 86 5.93 -7.11 -8.33
C VAL A 86 5.84 -5.83 -9.13
N GLU A 87 6.61 -5.71 -10.22
CA GLU A 87 6.66 -4.48 -11.02
C GLU A 87 5.77 -4.49 -12.26
N PHE A 88 5.05 -5.56 -12.47
CA PHE A 88 4.15 -5.77 -13.60
C PHE A 88 2.79 -6.27 -13.13
N PRO A 89 1.72 -6.04 -13.90
CA PRO A 89 0.39 -6.56 -13.57
C PRO A 89 0.40 -8.09 -13.47
N ILE A 90 -0.30 -8.62 -12.48
CA ILE A 90 -0.50 -10.05 -12.29
C ILE A 90 -1.99 -10.40 -12.36
N GLU A 91 -2.31 -11.51 -13.00
CA GLU A 91 -3.66 -11.99 -13.20
C GLU A 91 -3.80 -13.44 -12.75
N GLY A 92 -5.06 -13.90 -12.69
CA GLY A 92 -5.39 -15.27 -12.36
C GLY A 92 -5.94 -15.45 -10.95
N THR A 93 -6.04 -16.71 -10.54
CA THR A 93 -6.50 -17.11 -9.21
C THR A 93 -5.53 -16.67 -8.12
N SER A 94 -6.00 -16.61 -6.87
CA SER A 94 -5.13 -16.28 -5.72
C SER A 94 -3.89 -17.18 -5.64
N ARG A 95 -4.02 -18.47 -5.98
CA ARG A 95 -2.90 -19.42 -5.99
C ARG A 95 -1.86 -19.05 -7.06
N GLN A 96 -2.31 -18.69 -8.26
CA GLN A 96 -1.43 -18.26 -9.36
C GLN A 96 -0.71 -16.96 -9.03
N LYS A 97 -1.41 -16.00 -8.45
CA LYS A 97 -0.83 -14.73 -8.01
C LYS A 97 0.22 -14.92 -6.90
N ILE A 98 -0.06 -15.78 -5.90
CA ILE A 98 0.91 -16.14 -4.87
C ILE A 98 2.18 -16.71 -5.51
N LYS A 99 2.06 -17.60 -6.49
CA LYS A 99 3.20 -18.17 -7.20
C LYS A 99 4.02 -17.08 -7.89
N GLN A 100 3.37 -16.20 -8.67
CA GLN A 100 4.03 -15.10 -9.38
C GLN A 100 4.78 -14.16 -8.39
N ILE A 101 4.17 -13.84 -7.25
CA ILE A 101 4.82 -13.00 -6.23
C ILE A 101 6.03 -13.72 -5.63
N LYS A 102 5.91 -15.02 -5.32
CA LYS A 102 7.03 -15.82 -4.80
C LYS A 102 8.21 -15.90 -5.77
N GLU A 103 7.97 -15.99 -7.06
CA GLU A 103 9.00 -15.97 -8.09
C GLU A 103 9.77 -14.63 -8.13
N GLN A 104 9.10 -13.53 -7.77
CA GLN A 104 9.68 -12.18 -7.70
C GLN A 104 10.21 -11.80 -6.29
N LEU A 105 10.09 -12.70 -5.33
CA LEU A 105 10.46 -12.41 -3.93
C LEU A 105 11.92 -11.97 -3.74
N PRO A 106 12.93 -12.53 -4.43
CA PRO A 106 14.30 -12.03 -4.33
C PRO A 106 14.42 -10.55 -4.74
N HIS A 107 13.71 -10.16 -5.81
CA HIS A 107 13.69 -8.77 -6.26
C HIS A 107 12.99 -7.86 -5.24
N LEU A 108 11.85 -8.29 -4.70
CA LEU A 108 11.14 -7.57 -3.64
C LEU A 108 12.00 -7.39 -2.38
N LYS A 109 12.70 -8.43 -1.92
CA LYS A 109 13.63 -8.35 -0.79
C LYS A 109 14.70 -7.28 -1.01
N ASN A 110 15.36 -7.31 -2.15
CA ASN A 110 16.36 -6.29 -2.51
C ASN A 110 15.78 -4.88 -2.51
N LYS A 111 14.56 -4.71 -3.02
CA LYS A 111 13.87 -3.42 -3.05
C LYS A 111 13.52 -2.96 -1.64
N ILE A 112 12.94 -3.80 -0.80
CA ILE A 112 12.59 -3.48 0.58
C ILE A 112 13.86 -3.11 1.37
N ASN A 113 14.95 -3.85 1.24
CA ASN A 113 16.22 -3.56 1.94
C ASN A 113 16.81 -2.20 1.55
N LYS A 114 16.60 -1.74 0.30
CA LYS A 114 17.00 -0.39 -0.13
C LYS A 114 16.08 0.71 0.42
N LEU A 115 14.82 0.42 0.65
CA LEU A 115 13.80 1.38 1.09
C LEU A 115 13.68 1.45 2.62
N ALA A 116 13.69 0.31 3.29
CA ALA A 116 13.51 0.21 4.72
C ALA A 116 14.79 0.59 5.48
N LYS A 117 14.60 1.21 6.63
CA LYS A 117 15.61 1.45 7.65
C LYS A 117 15.20 0.69 8.90
N GLU A 118 16.07 0.62 9.91
CA GLU A 118 15.86 -0.11 11.16
C GLU A 118 14.47 0.11 11.80
N ASN A 119 13.98 1.35 11.76
CA ASN A 119 12.70 1.72 12.35
C ASN A 119 11.51 1.68 11.37
N THR A 120 11.73 1.32 10.10
CA THR A 120 10.65 1.23 9.12
C THR A 120 9.71 0.07 9.45
N LYS A 121 8.44 0.38 9.62
CA LYS A 121 7.36 -0.60 9.85
C LYS A 121 6.80 -1.02 8.50
N ILE A 122 6.85 -2.32 8.21
CA ILE A 122 6.37 -2.87 6.93
C ILE A 122 4.99 -3.48 7.14
N ILE A 123 4.06 -3.18 6.24
CA ILE A 123 2.68 -3.68 6.28
C ILE A 123 2.37 -4.39 4.96
N LEU A 124 2.04 -5.67 5.03
CA LEU A 124 1.65 -6.49 3.88
C LEU A 124 0.15 -6.36 3.65
N ILE A 125 -0.25 -5.74 2.54
CA ILE A 125 -1.66 -5.52 2.18
C ILE A 125 -2.11 -6.61 1.21
N SER A 126 -3.22 -7.22 1.49
CA SER A 126 -3.86 -8.38 0.90
C SER A 126 -3.42 -9.73 1.45
N ALA A 127 -4.34 -10.68 1.45
CA ALA A 127 -4.05 -12.06 1.85
C ALA A 127 -3.04 -12.73 0.90
N THR A 128 -3.05 -12.35 -0.37
CA THR A 128 -2.15 -12.87 -1.39
C THR A 128 -0.70 -12.49 -1.10
N VAL A 129 -0.45 -11.19 -0.84
CA VAL A 129 0.89 -10.68 -0.48
C VAL A 129 1.35 -11.28 0.84
N PHE A 130 0.47 -11.31 1.83
CA PHE A 130 0.81 -11.89 3.14
C PHE A 130 1.27 -13.34 3.02
N LYS A 131 0.48 -14.20 2.36
CA LYS A 131 0.82 -15.62 2.15
C LYS A 131 2.06 -15.84 1.29
N ALA A 132 2.33 -14.92 0.37
CA ALA A 132 3.52 -15.03 -0.49
C ALA A 132 4.80 -14.61 0.20
N CYS A 133 4.76 -13.59 1.08
CA CYS A 133 5.94 -12.85 1.49
C CYS A 133 6.26 -12.95 2.99
N TYR A 134 5.27 -13.14 3.87
CA TYR A 134 5.42 -12.95 5.31
C TYR A 134 6.58 -13.74 5.92
N GLU A 135 6.58 -15.06 5.76
CA GLU A 135 7.59 -15.93 6.37
C GLU A 135 9.01 -15.60 5.91
N GLU A 136 9.16 -15.36 4.60
CA GLU A 136 10.47 -15.09 4.02
C GLU A 136 11.01 -13.69 4.40
N LEU A 137 10.13 -12.70 4.51
CA LEU A 137 10.54 -11.36 4.93
C LEU A 137 10.87 -11.31 6.44
N ILE A 138 10.17 -12.07 7.27
CA ILE A 138 10.49 -12.23 8.70
C ILE A 138 11.84 -12.93 8.89
N LYS A 139 12.15 -13.98 8.11
CA LYS A 139 13.46 -14.66 8.14
C LYS A 139 14.62 -13.72 7.81
N GLU A 140 14.39 -12.71 6.96
CA GLU A 140 15.37 -11.65 6.67
C GLU A 140 15.54 -10.61 7.78
N GLY A 141 14.80 -10.75 8.89
CA GLY A 141 14.83 -9.78 9.99
C GLY A 141 14.05 -8.48 9.73
N LEU A 142 13.23 -8.45 8.71
CA LEU A 142 12.44 -7.27 8.37
C LEU A 142 11.27 -7.07 9.34
N LYS A 143 11.00 -5.83 9.72
CA LYS A 143 9.97 -5.46 10.71
C LYS A 143 8.58 -5.44 10.09
N ILE A 144 8.01 -6.63 9.83
CA ILE A 144 6.61 -6.76 9.41
C ILE A 144 5.73 -6.62 10.65
N ILE A 145 4.83 -5.63 10.65
CA ILE A 145 4.03 -5.33 11.85
C ILE A 145 2.67 -6.01 11.88
N ASN A 146 2.10 -6.40 10.74
CA ASN A 146 0.87 -7.20 10.74
C ASN A 146 1.20 -8.70 10.84
N ARG A 147 0.67 -9.35 11.88
CA ARG A 147 0.81 -10.79 12.11
C ARG A 147 -0.24 -11.63 11.40
N GLU A 148 -1.26 -10.97 10.86
CA GLU A 148 -2.36 -11.57 10.11
C GLU A 148 -2.56 -10.82 8.79
N SER A 149 -3.19 -11.49 7.84
CA SER A 149 -3.48 -10.88 6.55
C SER A 149 -4.49 -9.74 6.67
N ILE A 150 -4.20 -8.61 6.04
CA ILE A 150 -5.13 -7.50 5.88
C ILE A 150 -5.95 -7.71 4.61
N ALA A 151 -7.26 -7.60 4.70
CA ALA A 151 -8.12 -7.73 3.52
C ALA A 151 -7.78 -6.63 2.50
N PHE A 152 -7.75 -6.96 1.21
CA PHE A 152 -7.67 -5.94 0.17
C PHE A 152 -8.98 -5.12 0.16
N PRO A 153 -8.94 -3.78 0.07
CA PRO A 153 -10.12 -2.93 0.19
C PRO A 153 -10.99 -2.83 -1.08
N GLY A 154 -10.89 -3.79 -1.98
CA GLY A 154 -11.77 -3.95 -3.14
C GLY A 154 -12.91 -4.93 -2.85
N SER A 155 -13.94 -4.94 -3.72
CA SER A 155 -14.97 -5.99 -3.77
C SER A 155 -15.53 -6.45 -2.43
N GLY A 156 -16.00 -5.51 -1.58
CA GLY A 156 -16.63 -5.82 -0.29
C GLY A 156 -15.66 -5.96 0.90
N GLY A 157 -14.35 -5.83 0.69
CA GLY A 157 -13.34 -5.92 1.75
C GLY A 157 -13.15 -4.65 2.61
N GLN A 158 -13.81 -3.54 2.26
CA GLN A 158 -13.54 -2.20 2.81
C GLN A 158 -13.69 -2.12 4.33
N LYS A 159 -14.80 -2.63 4.88
CA LYS A 159 -15.04 -2.60 6.33
C LYS A 159 -13.96 -3.38 7.11
N ARG A 160 -13.60 -4.55 6.60
CA ARG A 160 -12.58 -5.42 7.21
C ARG A 160 -11.20 -4.76 7.12
N PHE A 161 -10.84 -4.25 5.94
CA PHE A 161 -9.61 -3.47 5.74
C PHE A 161 -9.51 -2.33 6.74
N LYS A 162 -10.53 -1.47 6.81
CA LYS A 162 -10.55 -0.33 7.71
C LYS A 162 -10.34 -0.73 9.16
N LYS A 163 -11.10 -1.72 9.65
CA LYS A 163 -10.99 -2.21 11.04
C LYS A 163 -9.57 -2.68 11.35
N THR A 164 -9.02 -3.56 10.50
CA THR A 164 -7.70 -4.17 10.75
C THR A 164 -6.58 -3.16 10.58
N PHE A 165 -6.61 -2.35 9.52
CA PHE A 165 -5.56 -1.39 9.21
C PHE A 165 -5.51 -0.24 10.24
N SER A 166 -6.67 0.29 10.67
CA SER A 166 -6.70 1.34 11.69
C SER A 166 -6.22 0.85 13.06
N ALA A 167 -6.60 -0.36 13.46
CA ALA A 167 -6.14 -0.96 14.71
C ALA A 167 -4.63 -1.16 14.71
N LEU A 168 -4.08 -1.71 13.62
CA LEU A 168 -2.65 -1.92 13.43
C LEU A 168 -1.86 -0.61 13.52
N LEU A 169 -2.31 0.43 12.85
CA LEU A 169 -1.63 1.74 12.88
C LEU A 169 -1.61 2.35 14.27
N LYS A 170 -2.73 2.28 15.00
CA LYS A 170 -2.82 2.76 16.39
C LYS A 170 -1.88 2.00 17.32
N GLU A 171 -1.89 0.67 17.24
CA GLU A 171 -0.99 -0.22 18.03
C GLU A 171 0.48 0.14 17.81
N HIS A 172 0.83 0.55 16.59
CA HIS A 172 2.20 0.89 16.22
C HIS A 172 2.49 2.41 16.23
N GLY A 173 1.68 3.20 16.95
CA GLY A 173 1.99 4.58 17.30
C GLY A 173 1.65 5.63 16.24
N PHE A 174 0.81 5.30 15.26
CA PHE A 174 0.29 6.31 14.35
C PHE A 174 -0.99 6.94 14.90
N ASN A 175 -0.94 8.25 15.14
CA ASN A 175 -2.12 9.02 15.49
C ASN A 175 -2.90 9.36 14.22
N ILE A 176 -4.08 8.73 14.07
CA ILE A 176 -4.98 8.99 12.94
C ILE A 176 -5.40 10.46 12.97
N LYS A 177 -5.16 11.17 11.89
CA LYS A 177 -5.40 12.62 11.75
C LYS A 177 -6.70 12.84 10.98
N LEU A 178 -7.84 12.77 11.65
CA LEU A 178 -9.10 13.09 10.98
C LEU A 178 -9.17 14.58 10.70
N THR A 179 -9.22 14.95 9.42
CA THR A 179 -9.56 16.30 8.96
C THR A 179 -11.06 16.40 8.79
N HIS A 180 -11.67 17.33 9.51
CA HIS A 180 -13.09 17.65 9.40
C HIS A 180 -13.41 18.41 8.13
#